data_fa13f959d3847b2020eae16148389212
#
_entry.id   fa13f959d3847b2020eae16148389212
#
_cell.length_a   1.000
_cell.length_b   1.000
_cell.length_c   1.000
_cell.angle_alpha   90.00
_cell.angle_beta   90.00
_cell.angle_gamma   90.00
#
_symmetry.space_group_name_H-M   'P 1'
#
loop_
_entity.id
_entity.type
_entity.pdbx_description
1 polymer ?
#
loop_
_entity_poly.entity_id
_entity_poly.type
_entity_poly.pdbx_seq_one_letter_code
_entity_poly.pdbx_strand_id
1 'polypeptide(L)'
;MHVSREGSREPSLVDLAKESGLVVTDMVDLQPWKEWAEKVSEVCCLVEVDSHCVLPRPVFGKSMDRPFKFRKATDDEMRARVGRNWPIVRDEVRRMPESWSPPFEPVDVRLELSKDGGAELLSKCEIDPTVVAVTGVTGGSSYAIEHWENWCKSGIRSYHMKRNNAALSDGVSRMSPWIHYGMISTTRMVRDAHTIGGKGAEKFLDEMLVFREHAQHHVHTKDNPDDWANIPGWAITSWNDRSPEVSELSAVELERGRSGDRLWDSAQTGLVRHGTMHNNVRMTWGKAFAGWREDAEEAMHLALEMNDRFALDGRDPSSIAGVQWCFGLFDRAFGPIDPIMGKVRKRPSHVHENRIDMTSYEELTNKATIGGSMDIGIVGGGLSGMFAARLLSDLGHNVTVWDKGSRIGGRLTGWQTDEGSKIHLGARALDSVPRWMDRFVDEWARLGLVSREGDALIPLFLASQT
;
A
#
# COMPACT_ATOMS: atom_id res chain seq x y z
N MET A 1 -18.68 5.76 16.70
CA MET A 1 -18.37 5.07 15.44
C MET A 1 -18.78 3.61 15.57
N HIS A 2 -19.34 2.99 14.52
CA HIS A 2 -19.49 1.54 14.44
C HIS A 2 -18.16 0.94 13.98
N VAL A 3 -17.66 -0.06 14.68
CA VAL A 3 -16.42 -0.77 14.32
C VAL A 3 -16.73 -2.25 14.23
N SER A 4 -16.59 -2.83 13.04
CA SER A 4 -16.75 -4.27 12.82
C SER A 4 -15.58 -5.02 13.46
N ARG A 5 -15.88 -5.87 14.43
CA ARG A 5 -14.91 -6.63 15.21
C ARG A 5 -15.46 -8.00 15.56
N GLU A 6 -14.65 -8.91 16.06
CA GLU A 6 -15.10 -10.19 16.54
C GLU A 6 -16.23 -10.03 17.56
N GLY A 7 -17.32 -10.75 17.34
CA GLY A 7 -18.53 -10.70 18.17
C GLY A 7 -19.38 -9.43 18.04
N SER A 8 -19.04 -8.47 17.17
CA SER A 8 -19.78 -7.22 16.98
C SER A 8 -19.75 -6.75 15.51
N ARG A 9 -20.35 -7.56 14.62
CA ARG A 9 -20.43 -7.24 13.17
C ARG A 9 -21.77 -6.67 12.76
N GLU A 10 -22.80 -6.85 13.60
CA GLU A 10 -24.14 -6.35 13.34
C GLU A 10 -24.39 -5.00 14.07
N PRO A 11 -25.27 -4.15 13.53
CA PRO A 11 -25.95 -4.27 12.24
C PRO A 11 -24.99 -4.05 11.05
N SER A 12 -25.29 -4.69 9.90
CA SER A 12 -24.55 -4.46 8.68
C SER A 12 -24.83 -3.06 8.10
N LEU A 13 -24.00 -2.59 7.17
CA LEU A 13 -24.24 -1.32 6.45
C LEU A 13 -25.59 -1.32 5.74
N VAL A 14 -25.99 -2.45 5.16
CA VAL A 14 -27.28 -2.62 4.48
C VAL A 14 -28.45 -2.53 5.47
N ASP A 15 -28.31 -3.08 6.67
CA ASP A 15 -29.36 -2.98 7.70
C ASP A 15 -29.56 -1.54 8.17
N LEU A 16 -28.46 -0.81 8.38
CA LEU A 16 -28.53 0.62 8.69
C LEU A 16 -29.15 1.43 7.56
N ALA A 17 -28.88 1.07 6.31
CA ALA A 17 -29.44 1.73 5.14
C ALA A 17 -30.95 1.52 5.01
N LYS A 18 -31.48 0.33 5.33
CA LYS A 18 -32.95 0.04 5.31
C LYS A 18 -33.76 0.96 6.22
N GLU A 19 -33.16 1.42 7.32
CA GLU A 19 -33.81 2.33 8.27
C GLU A 19 -33.55 3.81 7.98
N SER A 20 -32.78 4.09 6.89
CA SER A 20 -32.38 5.44 6.52
C SER A 20 -33.22 5.95 5.36
N GLY A 21 -33.55 7.24 5.35
CA GLY A 21 -34.22 7.89 4.21
C GLY A 21 -33.27 8.22 3.07
N LEU A 22 -31.97 8.37 3.37
CA LEU A 22 -30.90 8.69 2.42
C LEU A 22 -29.58 8.26 3.00
N VAL A 23 -28.75 7.64 2.17
CA VAL A 23 -27.32 7.40 2.47
C VAL A 23 -26.49 8.29 1.55
N VAL A 24 -25.50 8.96 2.11
CA VAL A 24 -24.51 9.75 1.37
C VAL A 24 -23.14 9.16 1.64
N THR A 25 -22.38 8.86 0.59
CA THR A 25 -21.04 8.28 0.68
C THR A 25 -20.09 8.89 -0.34
N ASP A 26 -18.79 8.68 -0.13
CA ASP A 26 -17.81 8.94 -1.17
C ASP A 26 -17.95 7.93 -2.31
N MET A 27 -17.74 8.39 -3.54
CA MET A 27 -17.65 7.53 -4.70
C MET A 27 -16.32 6.79 -4.69
N VAL A 28 -16.35 5.48 -4.51
CA VAL A 28 -15.17 4.60 -4.47
C VAL A 28 -15.33 3.49 -5.51
N ASP A 29 -14.50 3.49 -6.54
CA ASP A 29 -14.58 2.57 -7.70
C ASP A 29 -13.88 1.21 -7.46
N LEU A 30 -13.59 0.87 -6.22
CA LEU A 30 -12.83 -0.32 -5.84
C LEU A 30 -13.65 -1.26 -4.98
N GLN A 31 -13.38 -2.56 -5.10
CA GLN A 31 -13.93 -3.55 -4.20
C GLN A 31 -13.26 -3.48 -2.81
N PRO A 32 -14.02 -3.71 -1.72
CA PRO A 32 -15.43 -4.09 -1.67
C PRO A 32 -16.44 -2.92 -1.63
N TRP A 33 -15.97 -1.67 -1.66
CA TRP A 33 -16.83 -0.48 -1.48
C TRP A 33 -17.86 -0.34 -2.59
N LYS A 34 -17.50 -0.64 -3.85
CA LYS A 34 -18.40 -0.61 -4.99
C LYS A 34 -19.57 -1.58 -4.76
N GLU A 35 -19.29 -2.81 -4.37
CA GLU A 35 -20.33 -3.80 -4.05
C GLU A 35 -21.21 -3.37 -2.87
N TRP A 36 -20.64 -2.74 -1.85
CA TRP A 36 -21.41 -2.23 -0.71
C TRP A 36 -22.32 -1.07 -1.14
N ALA A 37 -21.85 -0.16 -1.97
CA ALA A 37 -22.67 0.93 -2.52
C ALA A 37 -23.83 0.38 -3.37
N GLU A 38 -23.57 -0.61 -4.22
CA GLU A 38 -24.59 -1.30 -5.01
C GLU A 38 -25.67 -1.91 -4.10
N LYS A 39 -25.29 -2.70 -3.10
CA LYS A 39 -26.22 -3.30 -2.12
C LYS A 39 -27.02 -2.26 -1.32
N VAL A 40 -26.41 -1.15 -0.95
CA VAL A 40 -27.12 -0.05 -0.29
C VAL A 40 -28.12 0.61 -1.23
N SER A 41 -27.78 0.79 -2.51
CA SER A 41 -28.68 1.40 -3.50
C SER A 41 -29.94 0.58 -3.78
N GLU A 42 -29.90 -0.73 -3.54
CA GLU A 42 -31.06 -1.63 -3.68
C GLU A 42 -32.13 -1.41 -2.58
N VAL A 43 -31.72 -0.90 -1.42
CA VAL A 43 -32.59 -0.81 -0.25
C VAL A 43 -32.86 0.63 0.21
N CYS A 44 -32.08 1.60 -0.24
CA CYS A 44 -32.17 3.01 0.18
C CYS A 44 -31.76 3.94 -0.98
N CYS A 45 -32.23 5.18 -0.93
CA CYS A 45 -31.72 6.23 -1.81
C CYS A 45 -30.23 6.49 -1.48
N LEU A 46 -29.35 6.30 -2.47
CA LEU A 46 -27.92 6.51 -2.34
C LEU A 46 -27.46 7.72 -3.15
N VAL A 47 -26.67 8.58 -2.53
CA VAL A 47 -25.94 9.67 -3.21
C VAL A 47 -24.44 9.44 -3.04
N GLU A 48 -23.77 9.22 -4.15
CA GLU A 48 -22.31 9.13 -4.19
C GLU A 48 -21.72 10.47 -4.60
N VAL A 49 -20.73 10.94 -3.84
CA VAL A 49 -20.05 12.22 -4.05
C VAL A 49 -18.61 11.95 -4.48
N ASP A 50 -18.20 12.44 -5.64
CA ASP A 50 -16.78 12.40 -6.02
C ASP A 50 -15.99 13.48 -5.28
N SER A 51 -15.41 13.10 -4.15
CA SER A 51 -14.55 13.95 -3.31
C SER A 51 -13.07 13.91 -3.72
N HIS A 52 -12.71 13.01 -4.65
CA HIS A 52 -11.32 12.75 -5.04
C HIS A 52 -10.84 13.55 -6.25
N CYS A 53 -11.74 13.99 -7.12
CA CYS A 53 -11.42 14.66 -8.38
C CYS A 53 -11.95 16.11 -8.42
N VAL A 54 -11.21 16.99 -9.05
CA VAL A 54 -11.66 18.35 -9.37
C VAL A 54 -12.66 18.31 -10.53
N LEU A 55 -12.42 17.46 -11.51
CA LEU A 55 -13.39 17.10 -12.54
C LEU A 55 -14.08 15.80 -12.12
N PRO A 56 -15.34 15.83 -11.66
CA PRO A 56 -16.01 14.61 -11.20
C PRO A 56 -16.04 13.52 -12.28
N ARG A 57 -15.70 12.31 -11.88
CA ARG A 57 -15.57 11.15 -12.78
C ARG A 57 -16.81 10.92 -13.66
N PRO A 58 -18.04 10.97 -13.13
CA PRO A 58 -19.23 10.81 -13.98
C PRO A 58 -19.43 11.92 -15.03
N VAL A 59 -18.90 13.12 -14.77
CA VAL A 59 -19.02 14.26 -15.71
C VAL A 59 -18.19 14.03 -16.97
N PHE A 60 -16.99 13.50 -16.84
CA PHE A 60 -16.14 13.16 -17.97
C PHE A 60 -16.44 11.76 -18.51
N GLY A 61 -16.61 10.75 -17.65
CA GLY A 61 -17.11 9.41 -17.95
C GLY A 61 -16.27 8.62 -18.96
N LYS A 62 -14.98 8.93 -19.13
CA LYS A 62 -14.12 8.34 -20.16
C LYS A 62 -12.74 8.00 -19.62
N SER A 63 -12.19 6.90 -20.13
CA SER A 63 -10.76 6.59 -20.00
C SER A 63 -9.99 7.08 -21.22
N MET A 64 -8.77 7.55 -21.00
CA MET A 64 -7.83 7.91 -22.05
C MET A 64 -6.62 7.00 -21.98
N ASP A 65 -6.04 6.67 -23.13
CA ASP A 65 -4.85 5.80 -23.21
C ASP A 65 -3.57 6.49 -22.75
N ARG A 66 -3.58 7.84 -22.61
CA ARG A 66 -2.40 8.63 -22.22
C ARG A 66 -2.74 9.90 -21.46
N PRO A 67 -1.91 10.30 -20.50
CA PRO A 67 -2.12 11.53 -19.71
C PRO A 67 -2.22 12.81 -20.56
N PHE A 68 -1.44 12.94 -21.63
CA PHE A 68 -1.51 14.14 -22.48
C PHE A 68 -2.83 14.26 -23.26
N LYS A 69 -3.44 13.12 -23.64
CA LYS A 69 -4.77 13.13 -24.26
C LYS A 69 -5.83 13.51 -23.25
N PHE A 70 -5.71 12.98 -22.01
CA PHE A 70 -6.59 13.38 -20.91
C PHE A 70 -6.50 14.88 -20.66
N ARG A 71 -5.28 15.43 -20.51
CA ARG A 71 -5.07 16.87 -20.38
C ARG A 71 -5.79 17.64 -21.48
N LYS A 72 -5.54 17.30 -22.75
CA LYS A 72 -6.13 18.00 -23.89
C LYS A 72 -7.66 17.96 -23.88
N ALA A 73 -8.25 16.87 -23.41
CA ALA A 73 -9.69 16.67 -23.36
C ALA A 73 -10.37 17.38 -22.18
N THR A 74 -9.63 17.70 -21.12
CA THR A 74 -10.18 18.23 -19.85
C THR A 74 -9.72 19.65 -19.51
N ASP A 75 -8.78 20.23 -20.24
CA ASP A 75 -8.07 21.47 -19.89
C ASP A 75 -9.02 22.65 -19.62
N ASP A 76 -10.00 22.88 -20.51
CA ASP A 76 -10.95 23.99 -20.36
C ASP A 76 -11.83 23.84 -19.12
N GLU A 77 -12.35 22.63 -18.89
CA GLU A 77 -13.19 22.34 -17.72
C GLU A 77 -12.39 22.41 -16.42
N MET A 78 -11.16 21.89 -16.43
CA MET A 78 -10.25 21.96 -15.27
C MET A 78 -9.94 23.41 -14.90
N ARG A 79 -9.58 24.26 -15.88
CA ARG A 79 -9.33 25.69 -15.66
C ARG A 79 -10.54 26.39 -15.10
N ALA A 80 -11.72 26.14 -15.66
CA ALA A 80 -12.97 26.72 -15.18
C ALA A 80 -13.26 26.34 -13.73
N ARG A 81 -12.97 25.09 -13.33
CA ARG A 81 -13.22 24.59 -11.98
C ARG A 81 -12.19 25.11 -10.97
N VAL A 82 -10.92 25.10 -11.32
CA VAL A 82 -9.83 25.60 -10.46
C VAL A 82 -10.02 27.08 -10.15
N GLY A 83 -10.45 27.87 -11.11
CA GLY A 83 -10.69 29.32 -10.95
C GLY A 83 -12.00 29.70 -10.23
N ARG A 84 -12.89 28.74 -9.96
CA ARG A 84 -14.17 29.06 -9.28
C ARG A 84 -13.98 29.36 -7.80
N ASN A 85 -14.66 30.40 -7.33
CA ASN A 85 -14.84 30.60 -5.90
C ASN A 85 -15.79 29.53 -5.36
N TRP A 86 -15.44 28.93 -4.23
CA TRP A 86 -16.31 27.97 -3.57
C TRP A 86 -17.43 28.69 -2.84
N PRO A 87 -18.65 28.11 -2.84
CA PRO A 87 -19.69 28.64 -2.00
C PRO A 87 -19.24 28.59 -0.54
N ILE A 88 -19.48 29.65 0.19
CA ILE A 88 -19.32 29.63 1.65
C ILE A 88 -20.41 28.72 2.19
N VAL A 89 -20.00 27.52 2.63
CA VAL A 89 -20.91 26.64 3.34
C VAL A 89 -21.16 27.26 4.70
N ARG A 90 -22.40 27.67 4.96
CA ARG A 90 -22.79 28.09 6.31
C ARG A 90 -22.91 26.83 7.16
N ASP A 91 -22.14 26.78 8.24
CA ASP A 91 -22.07 25.64 9.16
C ASP A 91 -23.33 25.53 10.06
N GLU A 92 -24.50 25.61 9.49
CA GLU A 92 -25.73 25.23 10.18
C GLU A 92 -25.91 23.70 10.09
N VAL A 93 -24.95 22.96 10.63
CA VAL A 93 -25.13 21.53 10.83
C VAL A 93 -26.19 21.34 11.92
N ARG A 94 -27.35 20.86 11.52
CA ARG A 94 -28.36 20.44 12.50
C ARG A 94 -27.78 19.31 13.34
N ARG A 95 -27.73 19.52 14.66
CA ARG A 95 -27.30 18.44 15.56
C ARG A 95 -28.33 17.32 15.52
N MET A 96 -27.83 16.08 15.65
CA MET A 96 -28.69 14.91 15.86
C MET A 96 -29.62 15.19 17.03
N PRO A 97 -30.91 14.78 16.97
CA PRO A 97 -31.79 14.85 18.11
C PRO A 97 -31.20 14.14 19.34
N GLU A 98 -31.26 14.70 20.51
CA GLU A 98 -30.77 14.07 21.75
C GLU A 98 -31.45 12.73 22.04
N SER A 99 -32.66 12.53 21.49
CA SER A 99 -33.43 11.28 21.59
C SER A 99 -32.97 10.20 20.66
N TRP A 100 -32.07 10.49 19.68
CA TRP A 100 -31.57 9.46 18.76
C TRP A 100 -30.48 8.63 19.41
N SER A 101 -30.65 7.34 19.39
CA SER A 101 -29.65 6.38 19.83
C SER A 101 -29.26 5.47 18.65
N PRO A 102 -27.95 5.21 18.39
CA PRO A 102 -27.55 4.30 17.34
C PRO A 102 -28.06 2.88 17.63
N PRO A 103 -28.46 2.10 16.61
CA PRO A 103 -28.88 0.70 16.77
C PRO A 103 -27.69 -0.25 16.99
N PHE A 104 -26.59 0.26 17.51
CA PHE A 104 -25.36 -0.50 17.82
C PHE A 104 -24.65 0.15 19.02
N GLU A 105 -23.77 -0.59 19.67
CA GLU A 105 -22.90 -0.05 20.71
C GLU A 105 -21.80 0.80 20.06
N PRO A 106 -21.80 2.13 20.26
CA PRO A 106 -20.81 3.00 19.63
C PRO A 106 -19.46 2.90 20.33
N VAL A 107 -18.39 2.85 19.55
CA VAL A 107 -17.01 2.94 20.03
C VAL A 107 -16.58 4.40 20.04
N ASP A 108 -16.10 4.88 21.18
CA ASP A 108 -15.38 6.16 21.25
C ASP A 108 -13.94 5.96 20.79
N VAL A 109 -13.72 6.14 19.50
CA VAL A 109 -12.40 5.95 18.87
C VAL A 109 -11.34 6.89 19.45
N ARG A 110 -11.71 8.11 19.91
CA ARG A 110 -10.74 9.03 20.53
C ARG A 110 -10.25 8.47 21.85
N LEU A 111 -11.16 7.93 22.65
CA LEU A 111 -10.82 7.29 23.91
C LEU A 111 -9.93 6.06 23.67
N GLU A 112 -10.28 5.20 22.72
CA GLU A 112 -9.48 4.02 22.41
C GLU A 112 -8.07 4.40 21.93
N LEU A 113 -7.95 5.37 21.02
CA LEU A 113 -6.64 5.85 20.55
C LEU A 113 -5.82 6.51 21.67
N SER A 114 -6.46 7.10 22.68
CA SER A 114 -5.76 7.74 23.81
C SER A 114 -5.18 6.75 24.82
N LYS A 115 -5.70 5.53 24.90
CA LYS A 115 -5.24 4.50 25.84
C LYS A 115 -3.90 3.89 25.41
N ASP A 116 -3.86 3.35 24.20
CA ASP A 116 -2.75 2.53 23.70
C ASP A 116 -2.52 2.69 22.18
N GLY A 117 -2.95 3.82 21.61
CA GLY A 117 -2.91 4.05 20.17
C GLY A 117 -3.93 3.21 19.38
N GLY A 118 -4.90 2.58 20.06
CA GLY A 118 -5.91 1.72 19.48
C GLY A 118 -5.49 0.26 19.32
N ALA A 119 -4.38 -0.15 19.92
CA ALA A 119 -3.85 -1.52 19.79
C ALA A 119 -4.85 -2.58 20.29
N GLU A 120 -5.51 -2.34 21.43
CA GLU A 120 -6.54 -3.25 21.96
C GLU A 120 -7.75 -3.35 21.03
N LEU A 121 -8.19 -2.23 20.44
CA LEU A 121 -9.30 -2.23 19.48
C LEU A 121 -8.91 -3.00 18.21
N LEU A 122 -7.71 -2.75 17.67
CA LEU A 122 -7.21 -3.42 16.46
C LEU A 122 -7.03 -4.92 16.67
N SER A 123 -6.63 -5.36 17.87
CA SER A 123 -6.48 -6.80 18.17
C SER A 123 -7.80 -7.60 18.08
N LYS A 124 -8.94 -6.92 18.13
CA LYS A 124 -10.28 -7.49 17.98
C LYS A 124 -10.77 -7.47 16.53
N CYS A 125 -10.02 -6.87 15.61
CA CYS A 125 -10.34 -6.81 14.19
C CYS A 125 -9.62 -7.92 13.44
N GLU A 126 -10.24 -8.45 12.37
CA GLU A 126 -9.61 -9.44 11.49
C GLU A 126 -8.65 -8.75 10.52
N ILE A 127 -7.48 -8.38 11.04
CA ILE A 127 -6.41 -7.74 10.28
C ILE A 127 -5.12 -8.54 10.40
N ASP A 128 -4.16 -8.27 9.52
CA ASP A 128 -2.81 -8.82 9.62
C ASP A 128 -2.01 -8.07 10.71
N PRO A 129 -1.69 -8.72 11.84
CA PRO A 129 -0.98 -8.07 12.95
C PRO A 129 0.51 -7.83 12.67
N THR A 130 1.03 -8.34 11.55
CA THR A 130 2.44 -8.16 11.16
C THR A 130 2.68 -6.85 10.41
N VAL A 131 1.61 -6.18 9.96
CA VAL A 131 1.68 -4.81 9.43
C VAL A 131 1.46 -3.85 10.58
N VAL A 132 2.51 -3.16 10.98
CA VAL A 132 2.49 -2.28 12.16
C VAL A 132 2.17 -0.84 11.78
N ALA A 133 1.77 -0.05 12.79
CA ALA A 133 1.61 1.39 12.64
C ALA A 133 2.94 2.04 12.22
N VAL A 134 2.88 3.01 11.31
CA VAL A 134 4.05 3.73 10.81
C VAL A 134 4.31 5.00 11.61
N THR A 135 5.59 5.43 11.64
CA THR A 135 5.97 6.71 12.25
C THR A 135 5.98 7.84 11.22
N GLY A 136 5.80 9.06 11.69
CA GLY A 136 5.94 10.26 10.85
C GLY A 136 4.73 10.62 10.00
N VAL A 137 3.66 9.81 10.05
CA VAL A 137 2.37 10.13 9.42
C VAL A 137 1.27 9.96 10.44
N THR A 138 0.66 11.06 10.86
CA THR A 138 -0.47 11.05 11.79
C THR A 138 -1.75 11.29 11.00
N GLY A 139 -2.74 10.41 11.18
CA GLY A 139 -4.04 10.53 10.53
C GLY A 139 -4.85 11.71 11.09
N GLY A 140 -5.80 12.19 10.30
CA GLY A 140 -6.73 13.24 10.67
C GLY A 140 -6.60 14.52 9.86
N SER A 141 -7.71 15.22 9.67
CA SER A 141 -7.79 16.41 8.82
C SER A 141 -6.92 17.56 9.32
N SER A 142 -6.81 17.74 10.65
CA SER A 142 -5.98 18.81 11.23
C SER A 142 -4.50 18.61 10.87
N TYR A 143 -3.99 17.40 11.01
CA TYR A 143 -2.61 17.06 10.66
C TYR A 143 -2.37 17.16 9.15
N ALA A 144 -3.32 16.72 8.34
CA ALA A 144 -3.25 16.84 6.88
C ALA A 144 -3.15 18.30 6.43
N ILE A 145 -3.99 19.18 7.01
CA ILE A 145 -4.00 20.60 6.71
C ILE A 145 -2.70 21.29 7.14
N GLU A 146 -2.25 21.01 8.36
CA GLU A 146 -0.99 21.56 8.88
C GLU A 146 0.22 21.12 8.02
N HIS A 147 0.29 19.85 7.67
CA HIS A 147 1.37 19.33 6.81
C HIS A 147 1.35 19.99 5.43
N TRP A 148 0.17 20.12 4.82
CA TRP A 148 -0.02 20.77 3.53
C TRP A 148 0.42 22.25 3.56
N GLU A 149 -0.06 23.01 4.56
CA GLU A 149 0.26 24.43 4.70
C GLU A 149 1.77 24.67 4.93
N ASN A 150 2.42 23.79 5.71
CA ASN A 150 3.86 23.86 5.94
C ASN A 150 4.63 23.55 4.66
N TRP A 151 4.21 22.54 3.89
CA TRP A 151 4.85 22.25 2.60
C TRP A 151 4.62 23.34 1.56
N CYS A 152 3.47 23.98 1.54
CA CYS A 152 3.20 25.15 0.70
C CYS A 152 4.19 26.30 0.98
N LYS A 153 4.60 26.50 2.23
CA LYS A 153 5.59 27.52 2.61
C LYS A 153 7.01 27.16 2.18
N SER A 154 7.39 25.90 2.29
CA SER A 154 8.79 25.44 2.16
C SER A 154 9.11 24.76 0.83
N GLY A 155 8.24 23.90 0.31
CA GLY A 155 8.54 22.95 -0.76
C GLY A 155 7.97 23.29 -2.13
N ILE A 156 6.72 23.78 -2.19
CA ILE A 156 5.97 23.91 -3.45
C ILE A 156 6.69 24.72 -4.53
N ARG A 157 7.37 25.83 -4.15
CA ARG A 157 8.05 26.71 -5.11
C ARG A 157 9.22 26.03 -5.81
N SER A 158 9.90 25.11 -5.14
CA SER A 158 11.05 24.36 -5.67
C SER A 158 10.68 22.97 -6.21
N TYR A 159 9.42 22.60 -6.13
CA TYR A 159 8.92 21.27 -6.49
C TYR A 159 9.36 20.81 -7.88
N HIS A 160 9.27 21.67 -8.90
CA HIS A 160 9.67 21.32 -10.26
C HIS A 160 11.15 20.91 -10.41
N MET A 161 12.01 21.37 -9.50
CA MET A 161 13.44 21.00 -9.48
C MET A 161 13.72 19.78 -8.59
N LYS A 162 13.07 19.70 -7.43
CA LYS A 162 13.38 18.72 -6.38
C LYS A 162 12.60 17.39 -6.52
N ARG A 163 11.45 17.41 -7.19
CA ARG A 163 10.47 16.32 -7.18
C ARG A 163 10.99 14.94 -7.63
N ASN A 164 12.10 14.87 -8.30
CA ASN A 164 12.67 13.61 -8.78
C ASN A 164 13.77 13.04 -7.85
N ASN A 165 14.14 13.77 -6.81
CA ASN A 165 15.17 13.35 -5.87
C ASN A 165 14.53 12.73 -4.62
N ALA A 166 14.59 11.41 -4.53
CA ALA A 166 13.98 10.65 -3.44
C ALA A 166 14.72 10.83 -2.09
N ALA A 167 15.98 11.25 -2.10
CA ALA A 167 16.76 11.49 -0.89
C ALA A 167 16.38 12.80 -0.17
N LEU A 168 15.58 13.67 -0.83
CA LEU A 168 15.12 14.92 -0.22
C LEU A 168 13.78 14.72 0.49
N SER A 169 13.76 14.97 1.80
CA SER A 169 12.55 14.85 2.62
C SER A 169 11.45 15.85 2.26
N ASP A 170 11.86 17.05 1.79
CA ASP A 170 10.98 18.17 1.38
C ASP A 170 10.74 18.27 -0.13
N GLY A 171 11.32 17.36 -0.91
CA GLY A 171 11.25 17.37 -2.38
C GLY A 171 9.86 17.14 -2.95
N VAL A 172 8.98 16.49 -2.20
CA VAL A 172 7.58 16.18 -2.56
C VAL A 172 6.65 16.43 -1.37
N SER A 173 5.36 16.63 -1.63
CA SER A 173 4.37 16.95 -0.60
C SER A 173 4.07 15.80 0.37
N ARG A 174 4.24 14.55 -0.06
CA ARG A 174 3.87 13.33 0.70
C ARG A 174 2.41 13.30 1.15
N MET A 175 1.52 13.98 0.44
CA MET A 175 0.10 14.11 0.80
C MET A 175 -0.77 12.90 0.44
N SER A 176 -0.24 11.93 -0.32
CA SER A 176 -1.04 10.81 -0.85
C SER A 176 -1.81 10.02 0.22
N PRO A 177 -1.29 9.73 1.45
CA PRO A 177 -2.06 9.04 2.46
C PRO A 177 -3.31 9.82 2.89
N TRP A 178 -3.15 11.11 3.18
CA TRP A 178 -4.30 11.93 3.61
C TRP A 178 -5.32 12.18 2.51
N ILE A 179 -4.87 12.25 1.25
CA ILE A 179 -5.77 12.33 0.09
C ILE A 179 -6.55 11.02 -0.06
N HIS A 180 -5.88 9.89 0.04
CA HIS A 180 -6.48 8.56 -0.09
C HIS A 180 -7.64 8.35 0.90
N TYR A 181 -7.45 8.74 2.16
CA TYR A 181 -8.47 8.61 3.19
C TYR A 181 -9.42 9.83 3.30
N GLY A 182 -9.42 10.75 2.34
CA GLY A 182 -10.31 11.91 2.34
C GLY A 182 -10.08 12.89 3.50
N MET A 183 -8.91 12.86 4.14
CA MET A 183 -8.58 13.72 5.28
C MET A 183 -8.25 15.15 4.87
N ILE A 184 -8.04 15.39 3.56
CA ILE A 184 -7.90 16.71 2.95
C ILE A 184 -8.56 16.72 1.58
N SER A 185 -9.24 17.81 1.25
CA SER A 185 -9.85 18.00 -0.06
C SER A 185 -8.79 18.22 -1.15
N THR A 186 -8.79 17.38 -2.20
CA THR A 186 -7.96 17.58 -3.40
C THR A 186 -8.20 18.94 -4.04
N THR A 187 -9.43 19.39 -4.04
CA THR A 187 -9.82 20.67 -4.60
C THR A 187 -9.24 21.84 -3.79
N ARG A 188 -9.18 21.75 -2.44
CA ARG A 188 -8.49 22.74 -1.62
C ARG A 188 -7.02 22.83 -2.01
N MET A 189 -6.33 21.71 -2.10
CA MET A 189 -4.90 21.66 -2.43
C MET A 189 -4.61 22.28 -3.81
N VAL A 190 -5.44 21.95 -4.79
CA VAL A 190 -5.32 22.49 -6.16
C VAL A 190 -5.51 24.02 -6.18
N ARG A 191 -6.48 24.55 -5.45
CA ARG A 191 -6.73 25.99 -5.35
C ARG A 191 -5.63 26.75 -4.64
N ASP A 192 -5.12 26.17 -3.53
CA ASP A 192 -4.00 26.76 -2.81
C ASP A 192 -2.75 26.81 -3.71
N ALA A 193 -2.45 25.73 -4.43
CA ALA A 193 -1.35 25.69 -5.39
C ALA A 193 -1.55 26.68 -6.54
N HIS A 194 -2.76 26.81 -7.08
CA HIS A 194 -3.10 27.78 -8.12
C HIS A 194 -2.89 29.23 -7.62
N THR A 195 -3.30 29.51 -6.39
CA THR A 195 -3.14 30.81 -5.77
C THR A 195 -1.66 31.17 -5.52
N ILE A 196 -0.85 30.19 -5.12
CA ILE A 196 0.59 30.37 -4.91
C ILE A 196 1.31 30.66 -6.21
N GLY A 197 0.94 29.97 -7.29
CA GLY A 197 1.48 30.16 -8.63
C GLY A 197 2.96 29.88 -8.79
N GLY A 198 3.47 30.11 -9.99
CA GLY A 198 4.87 29.89 -10.36
C GLY A 198 5.21 28.45 -10.75
N LYS A 199 6.40 28.21 -11.30
CA LYS A 199 6.80 26.94 -11.95
C LYS A 199 6.64 25.71 -11.05
N GLY A 200 6.90 25.82 -9.77
CA GLY A 200 6.76 24.69 -8.84
C GLY A 200 5.30 24.32 -8.62
N ALA A 201 4.44 25.31 -8.35
CA ALA A 201 3.01 25.10 -8.19
C ALA A 201 2.33 24.62 -9.48
N GLU A 202 2.71 25.18 -10.63
CA GLU A 202 2.23 24.70 -11.95
C GLU A 202 2.59 23.23 -12.18
N LYS A 203 3.83 22.83 -11.81
CA LYS A 203 4.22 21.42 -11.91
C LYS A 203 3.47 20.54 -10.93
N PHE A 204 3.15 21.01 -9.72
CA PHE A 204 2.32 20.28 -8.77
C PHE A 204 0.87 20.13 -9.30
N LEU A 205 0.31 21.19 -9.86
CA LEU A 205 -1.01 21.12 -10.50
C LEU A 205 -1.03 20.11 -11.67
N ASP A 206 0.04 20.04 -12.45
CA ASP A 206 0.20 19.05 -13.51
C ASP A 206 0.15 17.61 -12.98
N GLU A 207 0.81 17.33 -11.85
CA GLU A 207 0.77 16.00 -11.21
C GLU A 207 -0.63 15.68 -10.66
N MET A 208 -1.31 16.66 -10.07
CA MET A 208 -2.64 16.47 -9.49
C MET A 208 -3.74 16.36 -10.55
N LEU A 209 -3.83 17.34 -11.48
CA LEU A 209 -4.94 17.45 -12.41
C LEU A 209 -4.78 16.60 -13.66
N VAL A 210 -3.56 16.15 -13.98
CA VAL A 210 -3.32 15.32 -15.16
C VAL A 210 -3.03 13.89 -14.76
N PHE A 211 -1.96 13.66 -14.00
CA PHE A 211 -1.53 12.27 -13.73
C PHE A 211 -2.43 11.57 -12.72
N ARG A 212 -2.74 12.23 -11.59
CA ARG A 212 -3.59 11.62 -10.57
C ARG A 212 -5.04 11.50 -11.05
N GLU A 213 -5.63 12.56 -11.58
CA GLU A 213 -7.03 12.48 -12.05
C GLU A 213 -7.20 11.56 -13.25
N HIS A 214 -6.23 11.51 -14.17
CA HIS A 214 -6.26 10.53 -15.26
C HIS A 214 -6.36 9.09 -14.75
N ALA A 215 -5.60 8.74 -13.70
CA ALA A 215 -5.68 7.42 -13.08
C ALA A 215 -7.06 7.18 -12.42
N GLN A 216 -7.59 8.18 -11.71
CA GLN A 216 -8.93 8.11 -11.10
C GLN A 216 -10.01 7.86 -12.16
N HIS A 217 -9.99 8.63 -13.25
CA HIS A 217 -10.93 8.47 -14.37
C HIS A 217 -10.75 7.14 -15.10
N HIS A 218 -9.52 6.63 -15.21
CA HIS A 218 -9.27 5.32 -15.81
C HIS A 218 -9.90 4.21 -14.98
N VAL A 219 -9.62 4.18 -13.68
CA VAL A 219 -10.16 3.18 -12.75
C VAL A 219 -11.69 3.21 -12.71
N HIS A 220 -12.30 4.39 -12.72
CA HIS A 220 -13.75 4.57 -12.77
C HIS A 220 -14.44 3.84 -13.94
N THR A 221 -13.74 3.67 -15.05
CA THR A 221 -14.29 2.99 -16.23
C THR A 221 -14.06 1.47 -16.23
N LYS A 222 -13.56 0.90 -15.14
CA LYS A 222 -13.19 -0.51 -15.03
C LYS A 222 -14.08 -1.25 -14.03
N ASP A 223 -14.48 -2.46 -14.38
CA ASP A 223 -15.20 -3.33 -13.43
C ASP A 223 -14.24 -3.92 -12.39
N ASN A 224 -13.08 -4.41 -12.85
CA ASN A 224 -12.00 -4.92 -12.03
C ASN A 224 -10.72 -4.12 -12.32
N PRO A 225 -10.48 -3.01 -11.58
CA PRO A 225 -9.40 -2.08 -11.91
C PRO A 225 -7.99 -2.68 -11.82
N ASP A 226 -7.77 -3.68 -10.98
CA ASP A 226 -6.50 -4.36 -10.74
C ASP A 226 -6.24 -5.56 -11.66
N ASP A 227 -7.18 -5.89 -12.56
CA ASP A 227 -7.07 -6.99 -13.49
C ASP A 227 -5.97 -6.75 -14.55
N TRP A 228 -5.24 -7.82 -14.89
CA TRP A 228 -4.27 -7.86 -15.98
C TRP A 228 -4.86 -7.49 -17.33
N ALA A 229 -6.13 -7.81 -17.57
CA ALA A 229 -6.85 -7.46 -18.80
C ALA A 229 -6.93 -5.94 -19.05
N ASN A 230 -6.65 -5.10 -18.05
CA ASN A 230 -6.55 -3.65 -18.23
C ASN A 230 -5.24 -3.19 -18.89
N ILE A 231 -4.24 -4.05 -18.94
CA ILE A 231 -2.98 -3.78 -19.62
C ILE A 231 -3.20 -3.74 -21.14
N PRO A 232 -2.64 -2.76 -21.85
CA PRO A 232 -2.84 -2.65 -23.31
C PRO A 232 -2.39 -3.91 -24.05
N GLY A 233 -3.18 -4.35 -25.06
CA GLY A 233 -2.91 -5.58 -25.80
C GLY A 233 -1.51 -5.66 -26.41
N TRP A 234 -0.94 -4.52 -26.85
CA TRP A 234 0.45 -4.47 -27.34
C TRP A 234 1.48 -4.86 -26.26
N ALA A 235 1.18 -4.50 -25.00
CA ALA A 235 2.07 -4.82 -23.89
C ALA A 235 1.90 -6.27 -23.47
N ILE A 236 0.66 -6.79 -23.39
CA ILE A 236 0.38 -8.21 -23.11
C ILE A 236 1.11 -9.10 -24.15
N THR A 237 0.94 -8.82 -25.45
CA THR A 237 1.67 -9.54 -26.51
C THR A 237 3.17 -9.47 -26.28
N SER A 238 3.71 -8.30 -25.96
CA SER A 238 5.14 -8.13 -25.72
C SER A 238 5.65 -8.86 -24.49
N TRP A 239 4.83 -8.96 -23.42
CA TRP A 239 5.15 -9.75 -22.23
C TRP A 239 5.19 -11.26 -22.55
N ASN A 240 4.28 -11.74 -23.37
CA ASN A 240 4.22 -13.15 -23.79
C ASN A 240 5.38 -13.53 -24.73
N ASP A 241 5.89 -12.57 -25.53
CA ASP A 241 6.98 -12.78 -26.48
C ASP A 241 8.39 -12.69 -25.84
N ARG A 242 8.49 -12.34 -24.54
CA ARG A 242 9.78 -12.25 -23.85
C ARG A 242 10.33 -13.63 -23.49
N SER A 243 11.64 -13.70 -23.30
CA SER A 243 12.34 -14.90 -22.80
C SER A 243 13.26 -14.46 -21.65
N PRO A 244 12.71 -14.17 -20.45
CA PRO A 244 13.50 -13.66 -19.36
C PRO A 244 14.34 -14.75 -18.71
N GLU A 245 15.59 -14.44 -18.37
CA GLU A 245 16.30 -15.16 -17.34
C GLU A 245 15.90 -14.57 -16.00
N VAL A 246 14.98 -15.23 -15.31
CA VAL A 246 14.47 -14.75 -14.01
C VAL A 246 15.29 -15.34 -12.86
N SER A 247 15.50 -14.51 -11.84
CA SER A 247 16.02 -14.95 -10.55
C SER A 247 14.85 -15.06 -9.61
N GLU A 248 14.25 -16.24 -9.48
CA GLU A 248 13.08 -16.43 -8.60
C GLU A 248 13.43 -16.11 -7.15
N LEU A 249 12.79 -15.04 -6.64
CA LEU A 249 12.81 -14.68 -5.25
C LEU A 249 11.42 -14.92 -4.65
N SER A 250 11.36 -15.43 -3.42
CA SER A 250 10.09 -15.61 -2.74
C SER A 250 9.44 -14.26 -2.43
N ALA A 251 8.10 -14.25 -2.29
CA ALA A 251 7.37 -13.07 -1.85
C ALA A 251 7.91 -12.53 -0.52
N VAL A 252 8.32 -13.41 0.39
CA VAL A 252 8.85 -13.03 1.70
C VAL A 252 10.27 -12.44 1.62
N GLU A 253 11.13 -12.93 0.72
CA GLU A 253 12.43 -12.31 0.47
C GLU A 253 12.26 -10.90 -0.08
N LEU A 254 11.34 -10.72 -1.03
CA LEU A 254 11.00 -9.42 -1.60
C LEU A 254 10.35 -8.51 -0.52
N GLU A 255 9.39 -9.01 0.24
CA GLU A 255 8.78 -8.25 1.36
C GLU A 255 9.84 -7.67 2.29
N ARG A 256 10.89 -8.43 2.57
CA ARG A 256 11.98 -8.04 3.49
C ARG A 256 13.06 -7.17 2.86
N GLY A 257 12.94 -6.78 1.60
CA GLY A 257 13.97 -6.02 0.90
C GLY A 257 15.29 -6.79 0.79
N ARG A 258 15.23 -8.04 0.32
CA ARG A 258 16.40 -8.94 0.17
C ARG A 258 16.57 -9.43 -1.26
N SER A 259 16.35 -8.55 -2.20
CA SER A 259 16.55 -8.85 -3.62
C SER A 259 18.03 -8.83 -4.05
N GLY A 260 18.88 -8.18 -3.27
CA GLY A 260 20.27 -7.88 -3.61
C GLY A 260 20.44 -6.63 -4.48
N ASP A 261 19.36 -5.94 -4.83
CA ASP A 261 19.38 -4.63 -5.48
C ASP A 261 19.28 -3.54 -4.41
N ARG A 262 20.34 -2.78 -4.25
CA ARG A 262 20.49 -1.79 -3.17
C ARG A 262 19.39 -0.73 -3.14
N LEU A 263 19.03 -0.18 -4.30
CA LEU A 263 17.97 0.85 -4.39
C LEU A 263 16.60 0.22 -4.11
N TRP A 264 16.34 -0.95 -4.68
CA TRP A 264 15.09 -1.65 -4.50
C TRP A 264 14.89 -2.08 -3.04
N ASP A 265 15.89 -2.68 -2.44
CA ASP A 265 15.85 -3.15 -1.04
C ASP A 265 15.64 -1.98 -0.08
N SER A 266 16.31 -0.84 -0.31
CA SER A 266 16.08 0.38 0.46
C SER A 266 14.66 0.92 0.29
N ALA A 267 14.12 0.91 -0.94
CA ALA A 267 12.77 1.35 -1.22
C ALA A 267 11.72 0.46 -0.54
N GLN A 268 11.90 -0.86 -0.62
CA GLN A 268 11.03 -1.84 0.02
C GLN A 268 11.07 -1.73 1.55
N THR A 269 12.27 -1.57 2.12
CA THR A 269 12.45 -1.33 3.56
C THR A 269 11.69 -0.07 4.00
N GLY A 270 11.82 1.03 3.24
CA GLY A 270 11.08 2.27 3.50
C GLY A 270 9.58 2.09 3.38
N LEU A 271 9.09 1.30 2.42
CA LEU A 271 7.68 1.00 2.25
C LEU A 271 7.12 0.24 3.46
N VAL A 272 7.80 -0.82 3.88
CA VAL A 272 7.39 -1.66 5.03
C VAL A 272 7.40 -0.86 6.34
N ARG A 273 8.45 -0.04 6.56
CA ARG A 273 8.64 0.68 7.82
C ARG A 273 7.85 1.98 7.93
N HIS A 274 7.65 2.68 6.82
CA HIS A 274 7.08 4.03 6.81
C HIS A 274 5.80 4.18 6.01
N GLY A 275 5.35 3.12 5.34
CA GLY A 275 4.11 3.12 4.55
C GLY A 275 4.13 4.07 3.35
N THR A 276 5.30 4.57 2.97
CA THR A 276 5.43 5.53 1.87
C THR A 276 6.62 5.21 0.97
N MET A 277 6.45 5.44 -0.32
CA MET A 277 7.54 5.33 -1.29
C MET A 277 7.49 6.52 -2.24
N HIS A 278 8.64 7.10 -2.52
CA HIS A 278 8.75 8.21 -3.48
C HIS A 278 8.34 7.74 -4.87
N ASN A 279 7.42 8.47 -5.55
CA ASN A 279 6.84 8.04 -6.83
C ASN A 279 7.89 7.70 -7.91
N ASN A 280 8.98 8.48 -7.99
CA ASN A 280 10.05 8.22 -8.96
C ASN A 280 10.76 6.89 -8.69
N VAL A 281 10.94 6.50 -7.42
CA VAL A 281 11.50 5.21 -7.00
C VAL A 281 10.47 4.10 -7.18
N ARG A 282 9.19 4.35 -6.87
CA ARG A 282 8.09 3.37 -7.04
C ARG A 282 8.03 2.82 -8.48
N MET A 283 8.28 3.68 -9.48
CA MET A 283 8.35 3.25 -10.89
C MET A 283 9.54 2.31 -11.18
N THR A 284 10.68 2.48 -10.50
CA THR A 284 11.81 1.56 -10.63
C THR A 284 11.55 0.27 -9.87
N TRP A 285 11.04 0.40 -8.66
CA TRP A 285 10.63 -0.70 -7.79
C TRP A 285 9.61 -1.62 -8.49
N GLY A 286 8.51 -1.08 -9.02
CA GLY A 286 7.47 -1.88 -9.68
C GLY A 286 7.94 -2.57 -10.96
N LYS A 287 8.88 -1.99 -11.70
CA LYS A 287 9.43 -2.62 -12.92
C LYS A 287 10.39 -3.78 -12.63
N ALA A 288 10.98 -3.83 -11.45
CA ALA A 288 11.92 -4.88 -11.09
C ALA A 288 11.25 -6.26 -10.92
N PHE A 289 9.96 -6.30 -10.55
CA PHE A 289 9.22 -7.56 -10.36
C PHE A 289 9.24 -8.45 -11.60
N ALA A 290 9.27 -7.86 -12.80
CA ALA A 290 9.37 -8.59 -14.06
C ALA A 290 10.66 -9.40 -14.22
N GLY A 291 11.70 -9.12 -13.44
CA GLY A 291 12.95 -9.88 -13.39
C GLY A 291 12.92 -11.06 -12.40
N TRP A 292 11.86 -11.19 -11.59
CA TRP A 292 11.74 -12.22 -10.56
C TRP A 292 10.57 -13.18 -10.78
N ARG A 293 9.82 -12.99 -11.86
CA ARG A 293 8.72 -13.88 -12.27
C ARG A 293 8.77 -14.10 -13.77
N GLU A 294 8.61 -15.34 -14.17
CA GLU A 294 8.46 -15.68 -15.58
C GLU A 294 7.16 -15.09 -16.14
N ASP A 295 6.08 -15.24 -15.41
CA ASP A 295 4.78 -14.68 -15.76
C ASP A 295 4.71 -13.19 -15.36
N ALA A 296 4.36 -12.33 -16.32
CA ALA A 296 4.27 -10.90 -16.09
C ALA A 296 3.00 -10.50 -15.35
N GLU A 297 1.92 -11.27 -15.47
CA GLU A 297 0.69 -11.09 -14.71
C GLU A 297 0.94 -11.39 -13.24
N GLU A 298 1.62 -12.50 -12.92
CA GLU A 298 2.05 -12.84 -11.56
C GLU A 298 2.94 -11.75 -10.97
N ALA A 299 3.90 -11.24 -11.77
CA ALA A 299 4.77 -10.14 -11.37
C ALA A 299 3.99 -8.86 -11.02
N MET A 300 2.96 -8.53 -11.81
CA MET A 300 2.09 -7.37 -11.55
C MET A 300 1.27 -7.55 -10.28
N HIS A 301 0.65 -8.72 -10.11
CA HIS A 301 -0.16 -9.01 -8.94
C HIS A 301 0.67 -8.97 -7.65
N LEU A 302 1.88 -9.51 -7.66
CA LEU A 302 2.79 -9.44 -6.52
C LEU A 302 3.20 -8.00 -6.20
N ALA A 303 3.44 -7.17 -7.21
CA ALA A 303 3.73 -5.75 -7.01
C ALA A 303 2.52 -4.99 -6.43
N LEU A 304 1.30 -5.29 -6.91
CA LEU A 304 0.06 -4.72 -6.36
C LEU A 304 -0.15 -5.16 -4.91
N GLU A 305 0.00 -6.46 -4.61
CA GLU A 305 -0.14 -6.99 -3.25
C GLU A 305 0.80 -6.29 -2.27
N MET A 306 2.08 -6.17 -2.60
CA MET A 306 3.05 -5.49 -1.73
C MET A 306 2.76 -4.00 -1.58
N ASN A 307 2.35 -3.35 -2.66
CA ASN A 307 1.93 -1.95 -2.60
C ASN A 307 0.71 -1.77 -1.70
N ASP A 308 -0.34 -2.54 -1.91
CA ASP A 308 -1.61 -2.42 -1.21
C ASP A 308 -1.49 -2.78 0.28
N ARG A 309 -0.61 -3.72 0.59
CA ARG A 309 -0.37 -4.17 1.96
C ARG A 309 0.39 -3.15 2.80
N PHE A 310 1.40 -2.51 2.25
CA PHE A 310 2.32 -1.67 3.03
C PHE A 310 2.17 -0.18 2.78
N ALA A 311 1.73 0.24 1.60
CA ALA A 311 1.59 1.67 1.33
C ALA A 311 0.35 2.26 2.01
N LEU A 312 0.53 3.39 2.70
CA LEU A 312 -0.58 4.16 3.26
C LEU A 312 -1.53 4.71 2.18
N ASP A 313 -1.07 4.81 0.95
CA ASP A 313 -1.87 5.11 -0.24
C ASP A 313 -2.15 3.87 -1.10
N GLY A 314 -2.00 2.68 -0.52
CA GLY A 314 -2.40 1.42 -1.14
C GLY A 314 -3.89 1.40 -1.48
N ARG A 315 -4.28 0.72 -2.58
CA ARG A 315 -5.64 0.73 -3.11
C ARG A 315 -6.16 2.11 -3.56
N ASP A 316 -5.34 3.19 -3.54
CA ASP A 316 -5.73 4.42 -4.27
C ASP A 316 -5.70 4.14 -5.79
N PRO A 317 -6.70 4.59 -6.57
CA PRO A 317 -6.70 4.42 -8.03
C PRO A 317 -5.41 4.87 -8.71
N SER A 318 -4.78 5.92 -8.19
CA SER A 318 -3.48 6.39 -8.71
C SER A 318 -2.34 5.44 -8.40
N SER A 319 -2.43 4.71 -7.30
CA SER A 319 -1.45 3.70 -6.88
C SER A 319 -1.57 2.45 -7.75
N ILE A 320 -2.80 1.95 -7.96
CA ILE A 320 -3.09 0.81 -8.85
C ILE A 320 -2.62 1.11 -10.27
N ALA A 321 -3.08 2.22 -10.85
CA ALA A 321 -2.67 2.61 -12.20
C ALA A 321 -1.16 2.88 -12.32
N GLY A 322 -0.52 3.35 -11.24
CA GLY A 322 0.93 3.53 -11.15
C GLY A 322 1.71 2.23 -11.23
N VAL A 323 1.26 1.18 -10.54
CA VAL A 323 1.84 -0.17 -10.65
C VAL A 323 1.59 -0.74 -12.05
N GLN A 324 0.36 -0.67 -12.56
CA GLN A 324 0.03 -1.13 -13.91
C GLN A 324 0.83 -0.38 -14.99
N TRP A 325 1.18 0.89 -14.76
CA TRP A 325 2.08 1.63 -15.66
C TRP A 325 3.48 1.02 -15.75
N CYS A 326 3.94 0.38 -14.70
CA CYS A 326 5.20 -0.38 -14.77
C CYS A 326 5.12 -1.53 -15.79
N PHE A 327 3.91 -2.03 -16.07
CA PHE A 327 3.63 -3.12 -17.00
C PHE A 327 3.10 -2.67 -18.36
N GLY A 328 3.01 -1.36 -18.62
CA GLY A 328 2.71 -0.80 -19.94
C GLY A 328 1.43 0.02 -20.03
N LEU A 329 0.61 0.10 -18.95
CA LEU A 329 -0.56 0.97 -18.93
C LEU A 329 -0.12 2.42 -19.21
N PHE A 330 -0.87 3.15 -20.02
CA PHE A 330 -0.61 4.53 -20.42
C PHE A 330 0.70 4.77 -21.20
N ASP A 331 1.41 3.71 -21.57
CA ASP A 331 2.67 3.79 -22.29
C ASP A 331 2.53 3.38 -23.76
N ARG A 332 3.58 3.44 -24.49
CA ARG A 332 3.71 2.95 -25.88
C ARG A 332 4.78 1.88 -25.95
N ALA A 333 4.80 1.12 -27.03
CA ALA A 333 5.86 0.21 -27.29
C ALA A 333 7.20 0.94 -27.52
N PHE A 334 8.27 0.41 -26.93
CA PHE A 334 9.65 0.84 -27.09
C PHE A 334 10.44 -0.28 -27.76
N GLY A 335 11.41 0.05 -28.59
CA GLY A 335 12.30 -0.91 -29.21
C GLY A 335 13.76 -0.59 -28.90
N PRO A 336 14.67 -1.54 -29.07
CA PRO A 336 14.46 -2.95 -29.37
C PRO A 336 13.80 -3.74 -28.24
N ILE A 337 13.36 -4.99 -28.50
CA ILE A 337 12.80 -5.90 -27.49
C ILE A 337 13.87 -6.19 -26.43
N ASP A 338 13.51 -6.00 -25.17
CA ASP A 338 14.36 -6.33 -24.03
C ASP A 338 13.98 -7.73 -23.52
N PRO A 339 14.94 -8.60 -23.17
CA PRO A 339 14.64 -9.97 -22.72
C PRO A 339 13.71 -10.01 -21.49
N ILE A 340 13.85 -9.07 -20.55
CA ILE A 340 13.06 -9.01 -19.31
C ILE A 340 11.81 -8.17 -19.49
N MET A 341 11.92 -6.99 -20.09
CA MET A 341 10.84 -6.00 -20.17
C MET A 341 10.05 -6.02 -21.48
N GLY A 342 10.43 -6.86 -22.44
CA GLY A 342 9.81 -6.86 -23.77
C GLY A 342 9.94 -5.48 -24.45
N LYS A 343 8.81 -4.94 -24.90
CA LYS A 343 8.71 -3.57 -25.46
C LYS A 343 8.26 -2.54 -24.42
N VAL A 344 8.08 -2.93 -23.17
CA VAL A 344 7.77 -1.98 -22.09
C VAL A 344 9.03 -1.20 -21.74
N ARG A 345 8.88 0.09 -21.46
CA ARG A 345 10.01 0.96 -21.16
C ARG A 345 10.77 0.47 -19.94
N LYS A 346 12.02 0.07 -20.11
CA LYS A 346 12.89 -0.35 -19.02
C LYS A 346 13.33 0.82 -18.14
N ARG A 347 13.58 0.50 -16.89
CA ARG A 347 14.09 1.44 -15.90
C ARG A 347 15.04 0.71 -14.95
N PRO A 348 16.29 0.45 -15.39
CA PRO A 348 17.24 -0.29 -14.58
C PRO A 348 17.57 0.42 -13.28
N SER A 349 17.60 -0.32 -12.20
CA SER A 349 17.82 0.19 -10.84
C SER A 349 19.19 0.88 -10.73
N HIS A 350 20.26 0.27 -11.22
CA HIS A 350 21.61 0.83 -11.19
C HIS A 350 21.73 2.19 -11.89
N VAL A 351 20.94 2.43 -12.95
CA VAL A 351 20.93 3.74 -13.63
C VAL A 351 20.21 4.79 -12.79
N HIS A 352 19.20 4.38 -12.05
CA HIS A 352 18.47 5.28 -11.15
C HIS A 352 19.27 5.56 -9.87
N GLU A 353 19.91 4.55 -9.31
CA GLU A 353 20.80 4.64 -8.16
C GLU A 353 21.87 5.73 -8.33
N ASN A 354 22.54 5.76 -9.51
CA ASN A 354 23.54 6.77 -9.84
C ASN A 354 23.04 8.23 -9.86
N ARG A 355 21.71 8.45 -9.72
CA ARG A 355 21.07 9.78 -9.70
C ARG A 355 20.55 10.18 -8.33
N ILE A 356 20.71 9.32 -7.34
CA ILE A 356 20.23 9.51 -5.97
C ILE A 356 21.44 9.49 -5.04
N ASP A 357 21.46 10.35 -4.05
CA ASP A 357 22.36 10.15 -2.92
C ASP A 357 21.85 8.94 -2.11
N MET A 358 22.42 7.78 -2.40
CA MET A 358 22.01 6.52 -1.78
C MET A 358 22.25 6.49 -0.28
N THR A 359 23.31 7.14 0.21
CA THR A 359 23.56 7.20 1.66
C THR A 359 22.42 7.94 2.37
N SER A 360 22.08 9.13 1.90
CA SER A 360 20.95 9.91 2.45
C SER A 360 19.61 9.17 2.26
N TYR A 361 19.43 8.46 1.15
CA TYR A 361 18.20 7.70 0.92
C TYR A 361 18.08 6.51 1.88
N GLU A 362 19.14 5.75 2.10
CA GLU A 362 19.21 4.66 3.08
C GLU A 362 19.01 5.15 4.52
N GLU A 363 19.57 6.30 4.89
CA GLU A 363 19.32 6.92 6.19
C GLU A 363 17.83 7.23 6.41
N LEU A 364 17.12 7.64 5.36
CA LEU A 364 15.67 7.89 5.44
C LEU A 364 14.86 6.59 5.57
N THR A 365 15.20 5.57 4.78
CA THR A 365 14.41 4.33 4.67
C THR A 365 14.71 3.34 5.81
N ASN A 366 15.92 3.36 6.35
CA ASN A 366 16.35 2.45 7.43
C ASN A 366 15.95 2.90 8.84
N LYS A 367 15.34 4.07 9.00
CA LYS A 367 14.80 4.47 10.31
C LYS A 367 13.85 3.40 10.83
N ALA A 368 13.91 3.14 12.12
CA ALA A 368 12.99 2.22 12.77
C ALA A 368 11.54 2.75 12.72
N THR A 369 10.57 1.87 12.82
CA THR A 369 9.14 2.23 12.75
C THR A 369 8.73 3.12 13.91
N ILE A 370 8.58 2.62 15.12
CA ILE A 370 8.00 3.35 16.26
C ILE A 370 9.10 3.65 17.28
N GLY A 371 9.17 4.89 17.73
CA GLY A 371 10.03 5.29 18.86
C GLY A 371 11.53 5.25 18.60
N GLY A 372 11.96 5.04 17.38
CA GLY A 372 13.38 4.83 17.03
C GLY A 372 13.83 3.38 17.21
N SER A 373 15.11 3.11 16.91
CA SER A 373 15.69 1.78 17.11
C SER A 373 15.83 1.48 18.61
N MET A 374 15.39 0.30 19.01
CA MET A 374 15.49 -0.21 20.38
C MET A 374 16.39 -1.44 20.40
N ASP A 375 17.10 -1.64 21.52
CA ASP A 375 17.78 -2.88 21.83
C ASP A 375 16.80 -3.83 22.53
N ILE A 376 16.43 -4.92 21.85
CA ILE A 376 15.39 -5.85 22.31
C ILE A 376 16.02 -7.21 22.62
N GLY A 377 15.79 -7.68 23.84
CA GLY A 377 16.18 -9.02 24.27
C GLY A 377 15.01 -9.99 24.24
N ILE A 378 15.19 -11.12 23.57
CA ILE A 378 14.21 -12.20 23.52
C ILE A 378 14.77 -13.43 24.24
N VAL A 379 14.05 -13.92 25.23
CA VAL A 379 14.42 -15.13 25.96
C VAL A 379 13.62 -16.32 25.43
N GLY A 380 14.32 -17.27 24.82
CA GLY A 380 13.77 -18.46 24.20
C GLY A 380 13.80 -18.41 22.68
N GLY A 381 14.63 -19.27 22.07
CA GLY A 381 14.80 -19.43 20.62
C GLY A 381 13.81 -20.45 20.01
N GLY A 382 12.61 -20.60 20.58
CA GLY A 382 11.53 -21.39 19.98
C GLY A 382 10.85 -20.62 18.84
N LEU A 383 9.81 -21.23 18.20
CA LEU A 383 9.09 -20.63 17.06
C LEU A 383 8.66 -19.18 17.32
N SER A 384 7.99 -18.93 18.45
CA SER A 384 7.49 -17.60 18.79
C SER A 384 8.62 -16.58 18.97
N GLY A 385 9.71 -16.96 19.67
CA GLY A 385 10.86 -16.07 19.89
C GLY A 385 11.60 -15.75 18.59
N MET A 386 11.81 -16.73 17.72
CA MET A 386 12.47 -16.54 16.43
C MET A 386 11.61 -15.72 15.46
N PHE A 387 10.29 -15.96 15.47
CA PHE A 387 9.36 -15.19 14.65
C PHE A 387 9.29 -13.72 15.10
N ALA A 388 9.20 -13.48 16.42
CA ALA A 388 9.27 -12.14 16.99
C ALA A 388 10.61 -11.45 16.65
N ALA A 389 11.72 -12.17 16.78
CA ALA A 389 13.04 -11.65 16.43
C ALA A 389 13.11 -11.21 14.96
N ARG A 390 12.58 -12.03 14.06
CA ARG A 390 12.50 -11.72 12.64
C ARG A 390 11.72 -10.42 12.40
N LEU A 391 10.47 -10.35 12.89
CA LEU A 391 9.60 -9.19 12.66
C LEU A 391 10.20 -7.90 13.23
N LEU A 392 10.71 -7.95 14.45
CA LEU A 392 11.30 -6.78 15.11
C LEU A 392 12.59 -6.30 14.42
N SER A 393 13.41 -7.24 13.90
CA SER A 393 14.58 -6.88 13.10
C SER A 393 14.21 -6.24 11.77
N ASP A 394 13.18 -6.76 11.09
CA ASP A 394 12.69 -6.19 9.82
C ASP A 394 12.11 -4.77 10.03
N LEU A 395 11.58 -4.48 11.23
CA LEU A 395 11.11 -3.15 11.65
C LEU A 395 12.23 -2.17 12.07
N GLY A 396 13.48 -2.62 12.11
CA GLY A 396 14.64 -1.77 12.35
C GLY A 396 15.12 -1.73 13.80
N HIS A 397 14.72 -2.69 14.63
CA HIS A 397 15.22 -2.82 15.99
C HIS A 397 16.46 -3.73 16.06
N ASN A 398 17.33 -3.53 17.09
CA ASN A 398 18.45 -4.40 17.40
C ASN A 398 17.96 -5.55 18.27
N VAL A 399 17.92 -6.76 17.72
CA VAL A 399 17.33 -7.92 18.43
C VAL A 399 18.42 -8.92 18.80
N THR A 400 18.43 -9.31 20.07
CA THR A 400 19.27 -10.39 20.59
C THR A 400 18.41 -11.49 21.17
N VAL A 401 18.62 -12.73 20.74
CA VAL A 401 17.90 -13.90 21.24
C VAL A 401 18.81 -14.70 22.14
N TRP A 402 18.34 -15.01 23.36
CA TRP A 402 19.01 -15.93 24.28
C TRP A 402 18.19 -17.22 24.42
N ASP A 403 18.83 -18.35 24.26
CA ASP A 403 18.25 -19.66 24.53
C ASP A 403 19.12 -20.45 25.51
N LYS A 404 18.47 -21.23 26.40
CA LYS A 404 19.17 -22.08 27.35
C LYS A 404 19.81 -23.31 26.72
N GLY A 405 19.33 -23.71 25.55
CA GLY A 405 19.76 -24.90 24.81
C GLY A 405 20.96 -24.60 23.92
N SER A 406 21.69 -25.62 23.55
CA SER A 406 22.74 -25.56 22.54
C SER A 406 22.20 -25.45 21.10
N ARG A 407 20.88 -25.62 20.93
CA ARG A 407 20.16 -25.52 19.64
C ARG A 407 18.91 -24.67 19.81
N ILE A 408 18.65 -23.82 18.82
CA ILE A 408 17.39 -23.08 18.73
C ILE A 408 16.28 -23.98 18.15
N GLY A 409 15.02 -23.58 18.28
CA GLY A 409 13.84 -24.29 17.78
C GLY A 409 12.85 -24.69 18.86
N GLY A 410 13.30 -24.82 20.13
CA GLY A 410 12.42 -25.16 21.24
C GLY A 410 11.64 -26.48 20.98
N ARG A 411 10.30 -26.44 21.03
CA ARG A 411 9.43 -27.59 20.76
C ARG A 411 9.41 -28.07 19.30
N LEU A 412 9.97 -27.32 18.37
CA LEU A 412 10.19 -27.75 16.98
C LEU A 412 11.56 -28.41 16.77
N THR A 413 12.38 -28.50 17.82
CA THR A 413 13.71 -29.10 17.73
C THR A 413 13.61 -30.57 17.43
N GLY A 414 14.40 -31.05 16.50
CA GLY A 414 14.56 -32.45 16.19
C GLY A 414 15.95 -32.96 16.56
N TRP A 415 16.10 -34.26 16.54
CA TRP A 415 17.35 -34.96 16.70
C TRP A 415 17.67 -35.77 15.45
N GLN A 416 18.91 -35.80 15.05
CA GLN A 416 19.39 -36.70 14.01
C GLN A 416 20.30 -37.75 14.71
N THR A 417 19.99 -39.02 14.51
CA THR A 417 20.83 -40.10 15.00
C THR A 417 22.11 -40.21 14.17
N ASP A 418 23.12 -40.90 14.72
CA ASP A 418 24.37 -41.21 14.01
C ASP A 418 24.13 -41.99 12.72
N GLU A 419 23.03 -42.73 12.62
CA GLU A 419 22.57 -43.48 11.45
C GLU A 419 21.80 -42.62 10.44
N GLY A 420 21.63 -41.29 10.70
CA GLY A 420 20.93 -40.36 9.82
C GLY A 420 19.40 -40.32 9.99
N SER A 421 18.84 -41.11 10.91
CA SER A 421 17.40 -41.06 11.21
C SER A 421 17.01 -39.72 11.90
N LYS A 422 15.87 -39.15 11.53
CA LYS A 422 15.38 -37.92 12.09
C LYS A 422 14.26 -38.17 13.10
N ILE A 423 14.39 -37.63 14.30
CA ILE A 423 13.44 -37.78 15.39
C ILE A 423 12.93 -36.39 15.80
N HIS A 424 11.61 -36.19 15.73
CA HIS A 424 10.97 -35.00 16.28
C HIS A 424 10.84 -35.14 17.80
N LEU A 425 11.43 -34.24 18.55
CA LEU A 425 11.42 -34.26 20.01
C LEU A 425 10.24 -33.50 20.64
N GLY A 426 9.47 -32.77 19.83
CA GLY A 426 8.38 -31.93 20.32
C GLY A 426 7.16 -31.94 19.41
N ALA A 427 6.72 -30.77 18.95
CA ALA A 427 5.55 -30.65 18.11
C ALA A 427 5.73 -31.41 16.79
N ARG A 428 4.79 -32.28 16.48
CA ARG A 428 4.80 -33.09 15.25
C ARG A 428 4.07 -32.41 14.11
N ALA A 429 3.11 -31.55 14.46
CA ALA A 429 2.32 -30.79 13.51
C ALA A 429 1.87 -29.46 14.15
N LEU A 430 1.48 -28.53 13.31
CA LEU A 430 0.70 -27.34 13.66
C LEU A 430 -0.66 -27.55 13.02
N ASP A 431 -1.70 -27.79 13.82
CA ASP A 431 -3.01 -28.19 13.34
C ASP A 431 -3.78 -27.04 12.63
N SER A 432 -3.46 -25.81 12.97
CA SER A 432 -3.99 -24.62 12.31
C SER A 432 -3.06 -23.43 12.46
N VAL A 433 -3.04 -22.58 11.47
CA VAL A 433 -2.34 -21.29 11.53
C VAL A 433 -3.31 -20.20 11.09
N PRO A 434 -3.21 -18.97 11.67
CA PRO A 434 -3.99 -17.86 11.20
C PRO A 434 -3.68 -17.53 9.73
N ARG A 435 -4.66 -17.07 8.96
CA ARG A 435 -4.50 -16.72 7.53
C ARG A 435 -3.34 -15.77 7.26
N TRP A 436 -3.08 -14.83 8.16
CA TRP A 436 -1.96 -13.91 8.00
C TRP A 436 -0.58 -14.61 8.00
N MET A 437 -0.50 -15.85 8.48
CA MET A 437 0.73 -16.66 8.44
C MET A 437 0.91 -17.44 7.14
N ASP A 438 -0.10 -17.56 6.29
CA ASP A 438 -0.04 -18.42 5.09
C ASP A 438 1.20 -18.15 4.23
N ARG A 439 1.54 -16.89 3.98
CA ARG A 439 2.74 -16.54 3.22
C ARG A 439 4.06 -17.02 3.83
N PHE A 440 4.14 -17.05 5.16
CA PHE A 440 5.33 -17.59 5.84
C PHE A 440 5.37 -19.10 5.75
N VAL A 441 4.22 -19.74 5.81
CA VAL A 441 4.08 -21.20 5.62
C VAL A 441 4.47 -21.58 4.20
N ASP A 442 4.05 -20.83 3.20
CA ASP A 442 4.41 -21.05 1.81
C ASP A 442 5.92 -20.89 1.60
N GLU A 443 6.55 -19.87 2.22
CA GLU A 443 8.01 -19.76 2.23
C GLU A 443 8.67 -20.97 2.89
N TRP A 444 8.20 -21.39 4.05
CA TRP A 444 8.75 -22.53 4.76
C TRP A 444 8.59 -23.83 3.99
N ALA A 445 7.45 -24.01 3.28
CA ALA A 445 7.24 -25.15 2.40
C ALA A 445 8.19 -25.13 1.21
N ARG A 446 8.38 -23.99 0.56
CA ARG A 446 9.34 -23.78 -0.53
C ARG A 446 10.77 -24.10 -0.09
N LEU A 447 11.13 -23.70 1.13
CA LEU A 447 12.45 -23.99 1.72
C LEU A 447 12.58 -25.44 2.22
N GLY A 448 11.53 -26.27 2.09
CA GLY A 448 11.53 -27.64 2.58
C GLY A 448 11.55 -27.74 4.12
N LEU A 449 11.08 -26.71 4.82
CA LEU A 449 11.05 -26.69 6.28
C LEU A 449 9.77 -27.29 6.84
N VAL A 450 8.67 -27.25 6.09
CA VAL A 450 7.37 -27.83 6.42
C VAL A 450 6.78 -28.54 5.21
N SER A 451 5.90 -29.51 5.44
CA SER A 451 4.96 -30.01 4.43
C SER A 451 3.52 -29.74 4.87
N ARG A 452 2.61 -29.58 3.92
CA ARG A 452 1.17 -29.51 4.18
C ARG A 452 0.56 -30.91 4.00
N GLU A 453 -0.16 -31.38 5.01
CA GLU A 453 -1.00 -32.61 4.94
C GLU A 453 -2.42 -32.25 5.37
N GLY A 454 -3.29 -31.92 4.41
CA GLY A 454 -4.57 -31.27 4.67
C GLY A 454 -4.39 -29.89 5.29
N ASP A 455 -5.04 -29.63 6.43
CA ASP A 455 -4.90 -28.38 7.18
C ASP A 455 -3.70 -28.36 8.14
N ALA A 456 -3.03 -29.52 8.33
CA ALA A 456 -1.90 -29.63 9.23
C ALA A 456 -0.58 -29.27 8.54
N LEU A 457 0.29 -28.55 9.26
CA LEU A 457 1.66 -28.27 8.86
C LEU A 457 2.61 -29.21 9.60
N ILE A 458 3.34 -30.01 8.86
CA ILE A 458 4.32 -30.95 9.40
C ILE A 458 5.71 -30.36 9.24
N PRO A 459 6.42 -30.01 10.33
CA PRO A 459 7.79 -29.56 10.24
C PRO A 459 8.70 -30.64 9.63
N LEU A 460 9.46 -30.28 8.61
CA LEU A 460 10.47 -31.14 8.01
C LEU A 460 11.81 -30.82 8.66
N PHE A 461 12.44 -31.84 9.23
CA PHE A 461 13.74 -31.69 9.87
C PHE A 461 14.84 -31.56 8.80
N LEU A 462 15.37 -30.36 8.62
CA LEU A 462 16.59 -30.17 7.86
C LEU A 462 17.80 -30.48 8.75
N ALA A 463 18.61 -31.47 8.35
CA ALA A 463 19.91 -31.63 8.95
C ALA A 463 20.67 -30.31 8.79
N SER A 464 21.17 -29.74 9.90
CA SER A 464 22.08 -28.60 9.82
C SER A 464 23.24 -29.01 8.90
N GLN A 465 23.38 -28.31 7.77
CA GLN A 465 24.66 -28.32 7.08
C GLN A 465 25.62 -27.64 8.04
N THR A 466 26.58 -28.40 8.54
CA THR A 466 27.69 -27.96 9.38
C THR A 466 28.52 -26.92 8.68
#